data_6bac8904d7d89049ff379797fe7b2a22
#
_entry.id   6bac8904d7d89049ff379797fe7b2a22
#
_cell.length_a   1.000
_cell.length_b   1.000
_cell.length_c   1.000
_cell.angle_alpha   90.00
_cell.angle_beta   90.00
_cell.angle_gamma   90.00
#
_symmetry.space_group_name_H-M   'P 1'
#
loop_
_entity.id
_entity.type
_entity.pdbx_description
1 polymer ?
#
loop_
_entity_poly.entity_id
_entity_poly.type
_entity_poly.pdbx_seq_one_letter_code
_entity_poly.pdbx_strand_id
1 'polypeptide(L)'
;ADSAKAARSQLRTQALVPLSVQALGASQQSTQSIWQYNIGSRQCFPPNALAVWTRQLASLVSSGLPLERALAALSDEAESEKQAHLVAQLRAEVNAGLGLAKAMSQHPSEFSALYTSVISAGEQGGNLGAVLGQLADDLQDQQTLKAKLLSASLYPAIVSLIALLIVIFLLSTVVPQVAQVFSGNQRKLPTLTIFMLALSDFIRNHGWTVALLLVLSWLGFHQAMKQPSLRVQFDAAFLKLPILGRLAIGYNTARFASTLAMLTGAGVPILKALQSA
;
A
#
# COMPACT_ATOMS: atom_id res chain seq x y z
N ALA A 1 26.16 -1.42 40.17
CA ALA A 1 27.59 -1.33 39.83
C ALA A 1 27.76 -0.25 38.80
N ASP A 2 28.59 0.74 39.08
CA ASP A 2 28.75 1.96 38.23
C ASP A 2 29.61 1.77 37.00
N SER A 3 30.12 0.59 36.78
CA SER A 3 30.87 0.23 35.57
C SER A 3 30.76 -1.27 35.24
N ALA A 4 30.89 -1.63 33.96
CA ALA A 4 30.88 -3.01 33.50
C ALA A 4 32.00 -3.86 34.14
N LYS A 5 33.08 -3.22 34.57
CA LYS A 5 34.21 -3.89 35.26
C LYS A 5 33.86 -4.24 36.70
N ALA A 6 33.16 -3.33 37.42
CA ALA A 6 32.67 -3.56 38.74
C ALA A 6 31.56 -4.62 38.80
N ALA A 7 30.67 -4.63 37.83
CA ALA A 7 29.64 -5.66 37.70
C ALA A 7 30.22 -7.06 37.45
N ARG A 8 31.26 -7.18 36.61
CA ARG A 8 31.96 -8.45 36.38
C ARG A 8 32.68 -8.97 37.66
N SER A 9 33.29 -8.08 38.44
CA SER A 9 33.94 -8.48 39.68
C SER A 9 32.93 -8.95 40.72
N GLN A 10 31.78 -8.29 40.84
CA GLN A 10 30.69 -8.66 41.75
C GLN A 10 30.05 -10.01 41.38
N LEU A 11 29.86 -10.29 40.09
CA LEU A 11 29.34 -11.58 39.64
C LEU A 11 30.35 -12.72 39.84
N ARG A 12 31.65 -12.46 39.76
CA ARG A 12 32.70 -13.44 40.07
C ARG A 12 32.76 -13.78 41.57
N THR A 13 32.49 -12.84 42.45
CA THR A 13 32.44 -13.14 43.90
C THR A 13 31.24 -13.99 44.30
N GLN A 14 30.21 -14.03 43.44
CA GLN A 14 29.04 -14.90 43.56
C GLN A 14 29.17 -16.24 42.81
N ALA A 15 30.39 -16.60 42.39
CA ALA A 15 30.71 -17.83 41.62
C ALA A 15 29.96 -17.95 40.29
N LEU A 16 29.45 -16.83 39.74
CA LEU A 16 28.81 -16.78 38.43
C LEU A 16 29.82 -16.34 37.35
N VAL A 17 29.84 -17.04 36.21
CA VAL A 17 30.67 -16.66 35.07
C VAL A 17 29.82 -15.89 34.06
N PRO A 18 29.95 -14.55 33.98
CA PRO A 18 29.16 -13.76 33.05
C PRO A 18 29.62 -14.00 31.61
N LEU A 19 28.72 -14.49 30.75
CA LEU A 19 28.96 -14.67 29.33
C LEU A 19 29.01 -13.33 28.59
N SER A 20 28.17 -12.35 29.01
CA SER A 20 28.25 -10.97 28.54
C SER A 20 27.74 -10.03 29.62
N VAL A 21 28.34 -8.83 29.72
CA VAL A 21 27.87 -7.75 30.60
C VAL A 21 27.69 -6.53 29.74
N GLN A 22 26.45 -6.14 29.52
CA GLN A 22 26.09 -4.90 28.84
C GLN A 22 25.57 -3.89 29.84
N ALA A 23 25.96 -2.63 29.70
CA ALA A 23 25.44 -1.57 30.55
C ALA A 23 23.95 -1.33 30.27
N LEU A 24 23.09 -1.66 31.22
CA LEU A 24 21.69 -1.22 31.25
C LEU A 24 21.67 0.19 31.83
N GLY A 25 22.01 1.19 31.03
CA GLY A 25 21.99 2.52 31.61
C GLY A 25 22.70 3.55 30.78
N ALA A 26 22.00 4.08 30.04
CA ALA A 26 21.62 5.39 29.55
C ALA A 26 20.67 5.06 28.42
N SER A 27 19.38 5.29 28.62
CA SER A 27 18.56 5.59 27.46
C SER A 27 19.43 6.47 26.58
N GLN A 28 20.01 5.90 25.54
CA GLN A 28 20.36 6.70 24.38
C GLN A 28 19.02 7.35 24.05
N GLN A 29 18.83 8.55 24.62
CA GLN A 29 18.18 9.59 23.87
C GLN A 29 18.99 9.63 22.58
N SER A 30 18.63 8.73 21.68
CA SER A 30 18.90 8.91 20.27
C SER A 30 18.43 10.35 20.05
N THR A 31 19.35 11.24 19.84
CA THR A 31 19.14 12.46 19.11
C THR A 31 18.45 11.97 17.85
N GLN A 32 17.11 11.90 17.94
CA GLN A 32 16.27 11.66 16.78
C GLN A 32 16.64 12.79 15.85
N SER A 33 17.54 12.45 14.93
CA SER A 33 17.84 13.27 13.78
C SER A 33 16.48 13.67 13.21
N ILE A 34 16.17 14.97 13.22
CA ILE A 34 14.95 15.59 12.71
C ILE A 34 14.72 15.21 11.22
N TRP A 35 15.67 14.52 10.62
CA TRP A 35 15.67 13.98 9.26
C TRP A 35 15.11 12.56 9.16
N GLN A 36 14.75 11.88 10.25
CA GLN A 36 13.87 10.72 10.19
C GLN A 36 12.40 11.19 10.08
N TYR A 37 12.13 11.97 9.05
CA TYR A 37 10.79 12.02 8.49
C TYR A 37 10.45 10.57 8.13
N ASN A 38 9.58 10.00 8.93
CA ASN A 38 8.99 8.68 8.72
C ASN A 38 8.14 8.77 7.44
N ILE A 39 8.80 8.71 6.28
CA ILE A 39 8.17 8.65 4.98
C ILE A 39 7.51 7.27 4.90
N GLY A 40 6.27 7.21 5.41
CA GLY A 40 5.43 6.04 5.41
C GLY A 40 6.07 4.88 6.19
N SER A 41 5.45 4.43 7.26
CA SER A 41 5.76 3.11 7.82
C SER A 41 5.60 2.12 6.65
N ARG A 42 6.73 1.66 6.09
CA ARG A 42 6.68 0.61 5.07
C ARG A 42 5.99 -0.57 5.73
N GLN A 43 4.83 -0.93 5.23
CA GLN A 43 4.11 -2.11 5.65
C GLN A 43 5.09 -3.28 5.68
N CYS A 44 5.02 -4.12 6.71
CA CYS A 44 5.83 -5.33 6.80
C CYS A 44 5.46 -6.28 5.67
N PHE A 45 4.17 -6.32 5.33
CA PHE A 45 3.63 -7.09 4.22
C PHE A 45 3.19 -6.16 3.07
N PRO A 46 4.02 -5.96 2.03
CA PRO A 46 3.49 -5.43 0.78
C PRO A 46 2.38 -6.36 0.24
N PRO A 47 1.41 -5.84 -0.50
CA PRO A 47 0.23 -6.62 -0.91
C PRO A 47 0.55 -7.96 -1.59
N ASN A 48 1.62 -8.03 -2.38
CA ASN A 48 2.06 -9.28 -3.02
C ASN A 48 2.58 -10.28 -1.98
N ALA A 49 3.40 -9.83 -1.02
CA ALA A 49 3.93 -10.69 0.03
C ALA A 49 2.81 -11.20 0.96
N LEU A 50 1.79 -10.37 1.25
CA LEU A 50 0.64 -10.80 2.04
C LEU A 50 -0.13 -11.93 1.34
N ALA A 51 -0.35 -11.84 0.02
CA ALA A 51 -1.04 -12.87 -0.73
C ALA A 51 -0.27 -14.21 -0.71
N VAL A 52 1.06 -14.16 -0.91
CA VAL A 52 1.93 -15.35 -0.86
C VAL A 52 1.95 -15.94 0.54
N TRP A 53 2.16 -15.13 1.56
CA TRP A 53 2.17 -15.55 2.95
C TRP A 53 0.83 -16.19 3.36
N THR A 54 -0.29 -15.60 2.97
CA THR A 54 -1.63 -16.17 3.23
C THR A 54 -1.79 -17.52 2.55
N ARG A 55 -1.30 -17.67 1.31
CA ARG A 55 -1.32 -18.93 0.56
C ARG A 55 -0.50 -20.02 1.24
N GLN A 56 0.69 -19.67 1.70
CA GLN A 56 1.56 -20.60 2.43
C GLN A 56 0.90 -21.04 3.74
N LEU A 57 0.37 -20.09 4.52
CA LEU A 57 -0.37 -20.38 5.75
C LEU A 57 -1.57 -21.29 5.48
N ALA A 58 -2.36 -20.97 4.44
CA ALA A 58 -3.50 -21.80 4.03
C ALA A 58 -3.08 -23.23 3.72
N SER A 59 -2.00 -23.41 2.96
CA SER A 59 -1.48 -24.73 2.57
C SER A 59 -1.05 -25.54 3.79
N LEU A 60 -0.32 -24.94 4.72
CA LEU A 60 0.17 -25.59 5.93
C LEU A 60 -1.00 -25.99 6.85
N VAL A 61 -1.97 -25.09 7.07
CA VAL A 61 -3.13 -25.35 7.93
C VAL A 61 -4.06 -26.39 7.27
N SER A 62 -4.27 -26.31 5.96
CA SER A 62 -5.11 -27.29 5.21
C SER A 62 -4.48 -28.68 5.18
N SER A 63 -3.15 -28.81 5.27
CA SER A 63 -2.46 -30.09 5.41
C SER A 63 -2.57 -30.68 6.82
N GLY A 64 -3.26 -30.01 7.74
CA GLY A 64 -3.41 -30.45 9.12
C GLY A 64 -2.29 -30.05 10.06
N LEU A 65 -1.37 -29.19 9.63
CA LEU A 65 -0.32 -28.68 10.52
C LEU A 65 -0.94 -27.76 11.57
N PRO A 66 -0.63 -27.95 12.88
CA PRO A 66 -1.07 -27.02 13.93
C PRO A 66 -0.66 -25.59 13.61
N LEU A 67 -1.56 -24.64 13.86
CA LEU A 67 -1.37 -23.21 13.53
C LEU A 67 -0.06 -22.65 14.08
N GLU A 68 0.30 -23.05 15.31
CA GLU A 68 1.57 -22.64 15.92
C GLU A 68 2.80 -23.05 15.10
N ARG A 69 2.80 -24.31 14.62
CA ARG A 69 3.89 -24.83 13.79
C ARG A 69 3.91 -24.20 12.39
N ALA A 70 2.72 -23.93 11.84
CA ALA A 70 2.61 -23.22 10.57
C ALA A 70 3.21 -21.80 10.67
N LEU A 71 2.87 -21.06 11.75
CA LEU A 71 3.45 -19.74 11.99
C LEU A 71 4.96 -19.80 12.28
N ALA A 72 5.45 -20.86 12.95
CA ALA A 72 6.89 -21.06 13.16
C ALA A 72 7.62 -21.20 11.83
N ALA A 73 7.16 -22.11 10.96
CA ALA A 73 7.76 -22.33 9.64
C ALA A 73 7.76 -21.03 8.80
N LEU A 74 6.66 -20.28 8.80
CA LEU A 74 6.57 -19.00 8.07
C LEU A 74 7.43 -17.89 8.68
N SER A 75 7.71 -17.94 9.98
CA SER A 75 8.66 -17.01 10.62
C SER A 75 10.11 -17.29 10.17
N ASP A 76 10.46 -18.56 10.02
CA ASP A 76 11.81 -18.98 9.60
C ASP A 76 12.05 -18.72 8.09
N GLU A 77 10.98 -18.74 7.28
CA GLU A 77 11.02 -18.45 5.83
C GLU A 77 10.81 -16.97 5.48
N ALA A 78 10.68 -16.08 6.48
CA ALA A 78 10.35 -14.69 6.24
C ALA A 78 11.43 -13.95 5.42
N GLU A 79 11.00 -13.20 4.40
CA GLU A 79 11.92 -12.46 3.50
C GLU A 79 12.60 -11.26 4.19
N SER A 80 12.06 -10.77 5.31
CA SER A 80 12.62 -9.64 6.05
C SER A 80 12.52 -9.85 7.57
N GLU A 81 13.47 -9.28 8.31
CA GLU A 81 13.45 -9.29 9.78
C GLU A 81 12.15 -8.74 10.38
N LYS A 82 11.54 -7.73 9.73
CA LYS A 82 10.27 -7.17 10.17
C LYS A 82 9.11 -8.16 10.04
N GLN A 83 9.08 -8.91 8.93
CA GLN A 83 8.09 -9.97 8.73
C GLN A 83 8.30 -11.10 9.74
N ALA A 84 9.54 -11.57 9.90
CA ALA A 84 9.89 -12.60 10.89
C ALA A 84 9.43 -12.19 12.30
N HIS A 85 9.72 -10.94 12.70
CA HIS A 85 9.33 -10.43 14.00
C HIS A 85 7.80 -10.34 14.18
N LEU A 86 7.08 -9.86 13.18
CA LEU A 86 5.61 -9.80 13.20
C LEU A 86 5.00 -11.21 13.31
N VAL A 87 5.47 -12.15 12.49
CA VAL A 87 4.96 -13.53 12.51
C VAL A 87 5.31 -14.22 13.85
N ALA A 88 6.51 -13.97 14.41
CA ALA A 88 6.88 -14.45 15.73
C ALA A 88 5.99 -13.88 16.85
N GLN A 89 5.59 -12.60 16.75
CA GLN A 89 4.61 -12.01 17.68
C GLN A 89 3.25 -12.70 17.57
N LEU A 90 2.72 -12.87 16.34
CA LEU A 90 1.45 -13.58 16.12
C LEU A 90 1.52 -15.00 16.69
N ARG A 91 2.63 -15.70 16.49
CA ARG A 91 2.86 -17.03 17.06
C ARG A 91 2.82 -17.01 18.58
N ALA A 92 3.51 -16.04 19.21
CA ALA A 92 3.53 -15.92 20.70
C ALA A 92 2.13 -15.69 21.27
N GLU A 93 1.32 -14.84 20.61
CA GLU A 93 -0.05 -14.56 21.04
C GLU A 93 -0.97 -15.76 20.85
N VAL A 94 -0.84 -16.50 19.73
CA VAL A 94 -1.58 -17.74 19.49
C VAL A 94 -1.22 -18.80 20.53
N ASN A 95 0.06 -18.93 20.89
CA ASN A 95 0.52 -19.84 21.95
C ASN A 95 0.01 -19.44 23.34
N ALA A 96 -0.20 -18.15 23.56
CA ALA A 96 -0.83 -17.65 24.78
C ALA A 96 -2.35 -17.90 24.83
N GLY A 97 -2.92 -18.54 23.79
CA GLY A 97 -4.34 -18.87 23.70
C GLY A 97 -5.21 -17.82 23.02
N LEU A 98 -4.60 -16.80 22.40
CA LEU A 98 -5.36 -15.81 21.64
C LEU A 98 -5.72 -16.39 20.26
N GLY A 99 -6.93 -16.13 19.76
CA GLY A 99 -7.30 -16.49 18.40
C GLY A 99 -6.46 -15.72 17.37
N LEU A 100 -6.15 -16.35 16.23
CA LEU A 100 -5.34 -15.75 15.15
C LEU A 100 -5.91 -14.42 14.68
N ALA A 101 -7.23 -14.36 14.45
CA ALA A 101 -7.91 -13.14 14.03
C ALA A 101 -7.72 -12.00 15.02
N LYS A 102 -7.79 -12.30 16.31
CA LYS A 102 -7.61 -11.30 17.37
C LYS A 102 -6.15 -10.85 17.47
N ALA A 103 -5.20 -11.76 17.35
CA ALA A 103 -3.79 -11.44 17.25
C ALA A 103 -3.50 -10.50 16.07
N MET A 104 -3.99 -10.83 14.89
CA MET A 104 -3.83 -9.98 13.70
C MET A 104 -4.51 -8.61 13.82
N SER A 105 -5.63 -8.51 14.53
CA SER A 105 -6.35 -7.24 14.72
C SER A 105 -5.56 -6.21 15.53
N GLN A 106 -4.53 -6.62 16.25
CA GLN A 106 -3.61 -5.72 16.96
C GLN A 106 -2.65 -4.99 16.00
N HIS A 107 -2.56 -5.46 14.74
CA HIS A 107 -1.72 -4.89 13.70
C HIS A 107 -2.54 -4.35 12.51
N PRO A 108 -3.36 -3.30 12.69
CA PRO A 108 -4.29 -2.81 11.66
C PRO A 108 -3.60 -2.15 10.46
N SER A 109 -2.31 -1.83 10.57
CA SER A 109 -1.47 -1.36 9.46
C SER A 109 -1.16 -2.47 8.44
N GLU A 110 -1.11 -3.71 8.90
CA GLU A 110 -0.75 -4.88 8.10
C GLU A 110 -1.98 -5.68 7.65
N PHE A 111 -2.93 -5.87 8.57
CA PHE A 111 -4.13 -6.67 8.35
C PHE A 111 -5.37 -5.79 8.39
N SER A 112 -6.10 -5.72 7.28
CA SER A 112 -7.34 -4.94 7.21
C SER A 112 -8.44 -5.55 8.09
N ALA A 113 -9.42 -4.73 8.48
CA ALA A 113 -10.57 -5.20 9.27
C ALA A 113 -11.34 -6.33 8.56
N LEU A 114 -11.47 -6.25 7.23
CA LEU A 114 -12.08 -7.32 6.43
C LEU A 114 -11.27 -8.63 6.53
N TYR A 115 -9.95 -8.54 6.37
CA TYR A 115 -9.05 -9.69 6.46
C TYR A 115 -9.19 -10.42 7.80
N THR A 116 -9.12 -9.69 8.91
CA THR A 116 -9.27 -10.24 10.26
C THR A 116 -10.67 -10.78 10.54
N SER A 117 -11.72 -10.15 10.00
CA SER A 117 -13.10 -10.64 10.14
C SER A 117 -13.30 -11.99 9.45
N VAL A 118 -12.74 -12.15 8.24
CA VAL A 118 -12.81 -13.41 7.47
C VAL A 118 -12.09 -14.53 8.22
N ILE A 119 -10.90 -14.25 8.78
CA ILE A 119 -10.16 -15.24 9.59
C ILE A 119 -10.92 -15.59 10.86
N SER A 120 -11.50 -14.60 11.56
CA SER A 120 -12.33 -14.84 12.74
C SER A 120 -13.51 -15.77 12.45
N ALA A 121 -14.12 -15.60 11.28
CA ALA A 121 -15.19 -16.45 10.82
C ALA A 121 -14.72 -17.90 10.58
N GLY A 122 -13.55 -18.07 9.95
CA GLY A 122 -12.93 -19.37 9.73
C GLY A 122 -12.52 -20.08 11.03
N GLU A 123 -12.01 -19.34 12.01
CA GLU A 123 -11.69 -19.85 13.34
C GLU A 123 -12.96 -20.35 14.06
N GLN A 124 -14.01 -19.54 14.09
CA GLN A 124 -15.28 -19.91 14.74
C GLN A 124 -15.98 -21.10 14.03
N GLY A 125 -15.83 -21.18 12.71
CA GLY A 125 -16.39 -22.28 11.90
C GLY A 125 -15.55 -23.56 11.92
N GLY A 126 -14.34 -23.54 12.53
CA GLY A 126 -13.42 -24.69 12.52
C GLY A 126 -12.83 -25.01 11.14
N ASN A 127 -12.95 -24.12 10.16
CA ASN A 127 -12.51 -24.34 8.78
C ASN A 127 -11.52 -23.26 8.31
N LEU A 128 -10.54 -22.97 9.18
CA LEU A 128 -9.55 -21.91 8.97
C LEU A 128 -8.75 -22.11 7.68
N GLY A 129 -8.36 -23.37 7.37
CA GLY A 129 -7.56 -23.67 6.18
C GLY A 129 -8.27 -23.31 4.86
N ALA A 130 -9.55 -23.70 4.72
CA ALA A 130 -10.33 -23.37 3.53
C ALA A 130 -10.56 -21.85 3.40
N VAL A 131 -10.86 -21.17 4.50
CA VAL A 131 -11.05 -19.71 4.52
C VAL A 131 -9.77 -18.97 4.14
N LEU A 132 -8.63 -19.38 4.67
CA LEU A 132 -7.32 -18.82 4.29
C LEU A 132 -7.01 -19.07 2.81
N GLY A 133 -7.39 -20.26 2.27
CA GLY A 133 -7.25 -20.58 0.85
C GLY A 133 -8.04 -19.61 -0.04
N GLN A 134 -9.33 -19.42 0.26
CA GLN A 134 -10.18 -18.49 -0.47
C GLN A 134 -9.72 -17.04 -0.34
N LEU A 135 -9.25 -16.65 0.85
CA LEU A 135 -8.70 -15.33 1.08
C LEU A 135 -7.41 -15.09 0.29
N ALA A 136 -6.55 -16.11 0.16
CA ALA A 136 -5.37 -16.05 -0.68
C ALA A 136 -5.71 -15.93 -2.16
N ASP A 137 -6.74 -16.66 -2.64
CA ASP A 137 -7.26 -16.55 -4.01
C ASP A 137 -7.73 -15.12 -4.29
N ASP A 138 -8.56 -14.55 -3.42
CA ASP A 138 -9.08 -13.18 -3.56
C ASP A 138 -7.94 -12.14 -3.58
N LEU A 139 -6.96 -12.26 -2.70
CA LEU A 139 -5.78 -11.39 -2.69
C LEU A 139 -4.97 -11.50 -3.98
N GLN A 140 -4.79 -12.70 -4.51
CA GLN A 140 -4.06 -12.96 -5.75
C GLN A 140 -4.81 -12.40 -6.96
N ASP A 141 -6.13 -12.56 -7.02
CA ASP A 141 -6.97 -11.99 -8.07
C ASP A 141 -6.92 -10.47 -8.07
N GLN A 142 -6.97 -9.84 -6.89
CA GLN A 142 -6.78 -8.39 -6.75
C GLN A 142 -5.42 -7.93 -7.27
N GLN A 143 -4.33 -8.66 -6.99
CA GLN A 143 -3.00 -8.34 -7.50
C GLN A 143 -2.91 -8.50 -9.02
N THR A 144 -3.48 -9.59 -9.55
CA THR A 144 -3.51 -9.85 -10.99
C THR A 144 -4.28 -8.76 -11.72
N LEU A 145 -5.43 -8.33 -11.18
CA LEU A 145 -6.22 -7.23 -11.75
C LEU A 145 -5.43 -5.91 -11.73
N LYS A 146 -4.80 -5.57 -10.62
CA LYS A 146 -3.95 -4.36 -10.53
C LYS A 146 -2.80 -4.40 -11.52
N ALA A 147 -2.12 -5.53 -11.65
CA ALA A 147 -1.02 -5.71 -12.60
C ALA A 147 -1.49 -5.55 -14.04
N LYS A 148 -2.64 -6.14 -14.41
CA LYS A 148 -3.25 -6.00 -15.73
C LYS A 148 -3.65 -4.55 -16.03
N LEU A 149 -4.26 -3.84 -15.08
CA LEU A 149 -4.62 -2.44 -15.23
C LEU A 149 -3.39 -1.56 -15.40
N LEU A 150 -2.34 -1.79 -14.60
CA LEU A 150 -1.10 -1.03 -14.70
C LEU A 150 -0.41 -1.26 -16.04
N SER A 151 -0.27 -2.51 -16.49
CA SER A 151 0.34 -2.84 -17.77
C SER A 151 -0.46 -2.29 -18.95
N ALA A 152 -1.81 -2.36 -18.90
CA ALA A 152 -2.66 -1.79 -19.92
C ALA A 152 -2.58 -0.26 -19.99
N SER A 153 -2.32 0.42 -18.87
CA SER A 153 -2.18 1.88 -18.80
C SER A 153 -0.79 2.38 -19.21
N LEU A 154 0.22 1.53 -19.16
CA LEU A 154 1.62 1.92 -19.40
C LEU A 154 1.84 2.37 -20.86
N TYR A 155 1.30 1.64 -21.82
CA TYR A 155 1.44 1.99 -23.23
C TYR A 155 0.78 3.35 -23.58
N PRO A 156 -0.49 3.62 -23.25
CA PRO A 156 -1.08 4.94 -23.42
C PRO A 156 -0.33 6.06 -22.71
N ALA A 157 0.18 5.81 -21.51
CA ALA A 157 0.92 6.80 -20.75
C ALA A 157 2.25 7.18 -21.44
N ILE A 158 3.02 6.19 -21.91
CA ILE A 158 4.28 6.42 -22.61
C ILE A 158 4.03 7.17 -23.93
N VAL A 159 3.08 6.72 -24.74
CA VAL A 159 2.76 7.36 -26.03
C VAL A 159 2.29 8.80 -25.81
N SER A 160 1.42 9.04 -24.83
CA SER A 160 0.93 10.38 -24.50
C SER A 160 2.06 11.28 -24.00
N LEU A 161 2.98 10.76 -23.21
CA LEU A 161 4.14 11.52 -22.72
C LEU A 161 5.05 11.93 -23.86
N ILE A 162 5.37 11.01 -24.78
CA ILE A 162 6.22 11.29 -25.94
C ILE A 162 5.53 12.30 -26.86
N ALA A 163 4.23 12.11 -27.15
CA ALA A 163 3.46 13.05 -27.95
C ALA A 163 3.45 14.45 -27.33
N LEU A 164 3.24 14.55 -26.02
CA LEU A 164 3.28 15.82 -25.29
C LEU A 164 4.65 16.50 -25.39
N LEU A 165 5.74 15.75 -25.23
CA LEU A 165 7.11 16.28 -25.37
C LEU A 165 7.36 16.81 -26.79
N ILE A 166 6.91 16.07 -27.83
CA ILE A 166 7.03 16.52 -29.22
C ILE A 166 6.24 17.82 -29.44
N VAL A 167 5.00 17.90 -28.95
CA VAL A 167 4.17 19.10 -29.08
C VAL A 167 4.81 20.30 -28.39
N ILE A 168 5.32 20.12 -27.15
CA ILE A 168 6.02 21.18 -26.41
C ILE A 168 7.27 21.62 -27.19
N PHE A 169 8.04 20.69 -27.74
CA PHE A 169 9.22 21.00 -28.52
C PHE A 169 8.87 21.79 -29.79
N LEU A 170 7.85 21.36 -30.56
CA LEU A 170 7.40 22.06 -31.76
C LEU A 170 6.89 23.46 -31.41
N LEU A 171 6.06 23.61 -30.38
CA LEU A 171 5.56 24.90 -29.93
C LEU A 171 6.66 25.83 -29.50
N SER A 172 7.67 25.32 -28.76
CA SER A 172 8.74 26.18 -28.23
C SER A 172 9.82 26.56 -29.23
N THR A 173 10.03 25.73 -30.29
CA THR A 173 11.15 25.92 -31.22
C THR A 173 10.66 26.25 -32.62
N VAL A 174 9.76 25.45 -33.19
CA VAL A 174 9.38 25.57 -34.62
C VAL A 174 8.38 26.70 -34.85
N VAL A 175 7.38 26.83 -33.97
CA VAL A 175 6.34 27.87 -34.15
C VAL A 175 6.94 29.30 -34.15
N PRO A 176 7.85 29.69 -33.23
CA PRO A 176 8.49 31.01 -33.28
C PRO A 176 9.33 31.24 -34.55
N GLN A 177 10.06 30.21 -35.00
CA GLN A 177 10.88 30.33 -36.22
C GLN A 177 10.03 30.58 -37.47
N VAL A 178 8.93 29.85 -37.62
CA VAL A 178 7.98 30.04 -38.73
C VAL A 178 7.34 31.43 -38.64
N ALA A 179 6.97 31.89 -37.44
CA ALA A 179 6.37 33.21 -37.27
C ALA A 179 7.32 34.36 -37.66
N GLN A 180 8.63 34.24 -37.40
CA GLN A 180 9.64 35.23 -37.81
C GLN A 180 9.73 35.39 -39.30
N VAL A 181 9.61 34.29 -40.07
CA VAL A 181 9.63 34.33 -41.55
C VAL A 181 8.39 35.07 -42.08
N PHE A 182 7.23 34.91 -41.46
CA PHE A 182 6.00 35.60 -41.87
C PHE A 182 5.98 37.07 -41.48
N SER A 183 6.56 37.46 -40.34
CA SER A 183 6.62 38.84 -39.87
C SER A 183 7.51 39.72 -40.77
N GLY A 184 8.53 39.15 -41.42
CA GLY A 184 9.40 39.83 -42.37
C GLY A 184 8.67 40.27 -43.67
N ASN A 185 7.51 39.70 -44.02
CA ASN A 185 6.79 39.96 -45.24
C ASN A 185 5.52 40.82 -45.09
N GLN A 186 5.33 41.55 -43.99
CA GLN A 186 4.17 42.42 -43.68
C GLN A 186 2.78 41.75 -43.88
N ARG A 187 2.69 40.44 -43.93
CA ARG A 187 1.42 39.73 -44.07
C ARG A 187 0.77 39.53 -42.71
N LYS A 188 -0.55 39.79 -42.60
CA LYS A 188 -1.32 39.51 -41.37
C LYS A 188 -1.26 38.02 -41.06
N LEU A 189 -0.81 37.66 -39.89
CA LEU A 189 -0.78 36.29 -39.41
C LEU A 189 -2.23 35.75 -39.22
N PRO A 190 -2.51 34.51 -39.63
CA PRO A 190 -3.79 33.88 -39.36
C PRO A 190 -4.05 33.84 -37.81
N THR A 191 -5.30 33.98 -37.41
CA THR A 191 -5.70 33.98 -35.99
C THR A 191 -5.24 32.74 -35.25
N LEU A 192 -5.24 31.56 -35.86
CA LEU A 192 -4.72 30.32 -35.31
C LEU A 192 -3.23 30.39 -34.99
N THR A 193 -2.44 31.02 -35.86
CA THR A 193 -0.99 31.21 -35.62
C THR A 193 -0.72 32.15 -34.46
N ILE A 194 -1.54 33.22 -34.32
CA ILE A 194 -1.43 34.12 -33.16
C ILE A 194 -1.73 33.37 -31.88
N PHE A 195 -2.77 32.53 -31.85
CA PHE A 195 -3.09 31.68 -30.67
C PHE A 195 -1.94 30.70 -30.33
N MET A 196 -1.37 30.05 -31.36
CA MET A 196 -0.23 29.13 -31.17
C MET A 196 1.00 29.86 -30.65
N LEU A 197 1.27 31.07 -31.08
CA LEU A 197 2.37 31.90 -30.58
C LEU A 197 2.14 32.30 -29.10
N ALA A 198 0.94 32.74 -28.79
CA ALA A 198 0.61 33.09 -27.40
C ALA A 198 0.75 31.86 -26.47
N LEU A 199 0.34 30.70 -26.92
CA LEU A 199 0.51 29.43 -26.19
C LEU A 199 1.99 29.05 -26.06
N SER A 200 2.78 29.23 -27.11
CA SER A 200 4.22 29.00 -27.14
C SER A 200 4.93 29.92 -26.13
N ASP A 201 4.66 31.21 -26.14
CA ASP A 201 5.22 32.18 -25.21
C ASP A 201 4.82 31.89 -23.77
N PHE A 202 3.56 31.49 -23.56
CA PHE A 202 3.10 31.06 -22.24
C PHE A 202 3.87 29.85 -21.71
N ILE A 203 4.05 28.81 -22.52
CA ILE A 203 4.81 27.61 -22.14
C ILE A 203 6.28 27.96 -21.89
N ARG A 204 6.88 28.79 -22.73
CA ARG A 204 8.29 29.17 -22.63
C ARG A 204 8.58 30.03 -21.40
N ASN A 205 7.73 31.01 -21.12
CA ASN A 205 7.94 31.97 -20.04
C ASN A 205 7.38 31.47 -18.70
N HIS A 206 6.32 30.67 -18.72
CA HIS A 206 5.60 30.21 -17.53
C HIS A 206 5.58 28.67 -17.36
N GLY A 207 6.32 27.93 -18.21
CA GLY A 207 6.33 26.46 -18.16
C GLY A 207 6.74 25.92 -16.79
N TRP A 208 7.73 26.54 -16.14
CA TRP A 208 8.14 26.19 -14.79
C TRP A 208 7.06 26.47 -13.74
N THR A 209 6.36 27.61 -13.84
CA THR A 209 5.28 27.97 -12.92
C THR A 209 4.07 27.06 -13.10
N VAL A 210 3.77 26.65 -14.34
CA VAL A 210 2.71 25.67 -14.64
C VAL A 210 3.07 24.30 -14.07
N ALA A 211 4.31 23.85 -14.23
CA ALA A 211 4.78 22.60 -13.66
C ALA A 211 4.70 22.62 -12.13
N LEU A 212 5.13 23.72 -11.50
CA LEU A 212 5.04 23.92 -10.05
C LEU A 212 3.58 23.89 -9.56
N LEU A 213 2.67 24.59 -10.27
CA LEU A 213 1.24 24.59 -9.94
C LEU A 213 0.61 23.22 -10.06
N LEU A 214 0.97 22.43 -11.08
CA LEU A 214 0.51 21.05 -11.23
C LEU A 214 0.99 20.17 -10.08
N VAL A 215 2.26 20.29 -9.69
CA VAL A 215 2.80 19.53 -8.54
C VAL A 215 2.12 19.95 -7.24
N LEU A 216 1.95 21.26 -6.99
CA LEU A 216 1.26 21.76 -5.81
C LEU A 216 -0.22 21.35 -5.77
N SER A 217 -0.90 21.41 -6.91
CA SER A 217 -2.28 20.95 -7.05
C SER A 217 -2.40 19.45 -6.74
N TRP A 218 -1.48 18.64 -7.26
CA TRP A 218 -1.45 17.21 -6.98
C TRP A 218 -1.16 16.90 -5.51
N LEU A 219 -0.20 17.59 -4.91
CA LEU A 219 0.10 17.46 -3.48
C LEU A 219 -1.10 17.91 -2.61
N GLY A 220 -1.73 19.04 -2.97
CA GLY A 220 -2.94 19.53 -2.31
C GLY A 220 -4.10 18.54 -2.42
N PHE A 221 -4.32 17.99 -3.61
CA PHE A 221 -5.33 16.95 -3.84
C PHE A 221 -5.05 15.69 -3.01
N HIS A 222 -3.79 15.23 -3.02
CA HIS A 222 -3.37 14.07 -2.23
C HIS A 222 -3.56 14.29 -0.72
N GLN A 223 -3.29 15.51 -0.24
CA GLN A 223 -3.50 15.87 1.16
C GLN A 223 -4.99 16.00 1.52
N ALA A 224 -5.78 16.60 0.63
CA ALA A 224 -7.22 16.73 0.79
C ALA A 224 -7.93 15.36 0.84
N MET A 225 -7.47 14.39 0.06
CA MET A 225 -7.99 13.01 0.06
C MET A 225 -7.70 12.25 1.37
N LYS A 226 -6.84 12.75 2.25
CA LYS A 226 -6.63 12.18 3.59
C LYS A 226 -7.73 12.56 4.57
N GLN A 227 -8.51 13.61 4.28
CA GLN A 227 -9.64 14.02 5.12
C GLN A 227 -10.88 13.17 4.80
N PRO A 228 -11.46 12.46 5.80
CA PRO A 228 -12.57 11.54 5.57
C PRO A 228 -13.81 12.21 4.94
N SER A 229 -14.10 13.44 5.32
CA SER A 229 -15.27 14.19 4.81
C SER A 229 -15.15 14.54 3.32
N LEU A 230 -13.98 14.96 2.87
CA LEU A 230 -13.72 15.29 1.46
C LEU A 230 -13.67 14.02 0.60
N ARG A 231 -13.10 12.94 1.15
CA ARG A 231 -13.05 11.64 0.48
C ARG A 231 -14.45 11.11 0.18
N VAL A 232 -15.38 11.14 1.15
CA VAL A 232 -16.76 10.69 0.95
C VAL A 232 -17.48 11.51 -0.14
N GLN A 233 -17.28 12.83 -0.15
CA GLN A 233 -17.88 13.69 -1.18
C GLN A 233 -17.29 13.39 -2.56
N PHE A 234 -15.99 13.17 -2.65
CA PHE A 234 -15.32 12.83 -3.90
C PHE A 234 -15.76 11.46 -4.41
N ASP A 235 -15.83 10.46 -3.53
CA ASP A 235 -16.29 9.11 -3.88
C ASP A 235 -17.75 9.14 -4.35
N ALA A 236 -18.60 9.93 -3.70
CA ALA A 236 -20.00 10.12 -4.12
C ALA A 236 -20.12 10.82 -5.49
N ALA A 237 -19.27 11.81 -5.77
CA ALA A 237 -19.20 12.46 -7.07
C ALA A 237 -18.66 11.53 -8.16
N PHE A 238 -17.65 10.73 -7.83
CA PHE A 238 -17.05 9.75 -8.73
C PHE A 238 -18.06 8.66 -9.14
N LEU A 239 -18.88 8.19 -8.22
CA LEU A 239 -19.94 7.21 -8.49
C LEU A 239 -21.03 7.73 -9.43
N LYS A 240 -21.20 9.05 -9.55
CA LYS A 240 -22.15 9.67 -10.50
C LYS A 240 -21.65 9.72 -11.93
N LEU A 241 -20.37 9.45 -12.19
CA LEU A 241 -19.83 9.42 -13.54
C LEU A 241 -20.39 8.21 -14.32
N PRO A 242 -20.86 8.41 -15.57
CA PRO A 242 -21.65 7.41 -16.30
C PRO A 242 -20.86 6.13 -16.62
N ILE A 243 -19.55 6.19 -16.80
CA ILE A 243 -18.69 5.04 -17.13
C ILE A 243 -17.98 4.53 -15.88
N LEU A 244 -17.25 5.42 -15.18
CA LEU A 244 -16.44 5.07 -14.01
C LEU A 244 -17.31 4.64 -12.81
N GLY A 245 -18.46 5.29 -12.61
CA GLY A 245 -19.39 4.95 -11.56
C GLY A 245 -19.98 3.53 -11.73
N ARG A 246 -20.37 3.16 -12.94
CA ARG A 246 -20.87 1.80 -13.22
C ARG A 246 -19.80 0.73 -12.97
N LEU A 247 -18.56 1.01 -13.37
CA LEU A 247 -17.43 0.10 -13.14
C LEU A 247 -17.13 -0.05 -11.64
N ALA A 248 -17.11 1.06 -10.89
CA ALA A 248 -16.88 1.07 -9.45
C ALA A 248 -17.98 0.35 -8.68
N ILE A 249 -19.25 0.57 -9.04
CA ILE A 249 -20.39 -0.13 -8.44
C ILE A 249 -20.28 -1.63 -8.74
N GLY A 250 -20.04 -2.01 -10.01
CA GLY A 250 -19.88 -3.41 -10.40
C GLY A 250 -18.76 -4.13 -9.63
N TYR A 251 -17.59 -3.47 -9.50
CA TYR A 251 -16.47 -3.99 -8.75
C TYR A 251 -16.79 -4.18 -7.26
N ASN A 252 -17.39 -3.16 -6.62
CA ASN A 252 -17.77 -3.24 -5.21
C ASN A 252 -18.86 -4.29 -4.97
N THR A 253 -19.83 -4.42 -5.87
CA THR A 253 -20.88 -5.45 -5.78
C THR A 253 -20.29 -6.86 -5.93
N ALA A 254 -19.39 -7.05 -6.90
CA ALA A 254 -18.71 -8.33 -7.08
C ALA A 254 -17.88 -8.71 -5.84
N ARG A 255 -17.15 -7.73 -5.27
CA ARG A 255 -16.38 -7.93 -4.05
C ARG A 255 -17.25 -8.28 -2.84
N PHE A 256 -18.36 -7.57 -2.66
CA PHE A 256 -19.33 -7.87 -1.61
C PHE A 256 -19.90 -9.28 -1.76
N ALA A 257 -20.33 -9.64 -2.97
CA ALA A 257 -20.86 -10.97 -3.25
C ALA A 257 -19.81 -12.08 -3.01
N SER A 258 -18.56 -11.86 -3.44
CA SER A 258 -17.46 -12.79 -3.22
C SER A 258 -17.16 -12.98 -1.73
N THR A 259 -17.09 -11.88 -0.96
CA THR A 259 -16.88 -11.94 0.49
C THR A 259 -18.02 -12.66 1.20
N LEU A 260 -19.26 -12.37 0.82
CA LEU A 260 -20.42 -13.03 1.40
C LEU A 260 -20.44 -14.55 1.07
N ALA A 261 -20.13 -14.91 -0.18
CA ALA A 261 -20.02 -16.31 -0.60
C ALA A 261 -18.90 -17.04 0.17
N MET A 262 -17.75 -16.40 0.36
CA MET A 262 -16.63 -16.92 1.13
C MET A 262 -17.03 -17.21 2.59
N LEU A 263 -17.65 -16.24 3.25
CA LEU A 263 -18.07 -16.37 4.65
C LEU A 263 -19.17 -17.42 4.83
N THR A 264 -20.17 -17.46 3.94
CA THR A 264 -21.25 -18.48 3.99
C THR A 264 -20.73 -19.86 3.62
N GLY A 265 -19.81 -19.97 2.66
CA GLY A 265 -19.13 -21.23 2.32
C GLY A 265 -18.25 -21.77 3.45
N ALA A 266 -17.73 -20.90 4.30
CA ALA A 266 -17.00 -21.25 5.52
C ALA A 266 -17.93 -21.65 6.69
N GLY A 267 -19.26 -21.68 6.49
CA GLY A 267 -20.22 -22.06 7.53
C GLY A 267 -20.62 -20.92 8.48
N VAL A 268 -20.25 -19.68 8.17
CA VAL A 268 -20.64 -18.51 8.99
C VAL A 268 -22.13 -18.23 8.82
N PRO A 269 -22.89 -18.04 9.91
CA PRO A 269 -24.29 -17.63 9.83
C PRO A 269 -24.46 -16.37 8.99
N ILE A 270 -25.43 -16.38 8.07
CA ILE A 270 -25.61 -15.33 7.06
C ILE A 270 -25.74 -13.92 7.65
N LEU A 271 -26.33 -13.77 8.84
CA LEU A 271 -26.44 -12.48 9.51
C LEU A 271 -25.08 -11.92 9.95
N LYS A 272 -24.19 -12.79 10.43
CA LYS A 272 -22.80 -12.39 10.76
C LYS A 272 -21.98 -12.13 9.51
N ALA A 273 -22.16 -12.94 8.48
CA ALA A 273 -21.50 -12.75 7.19
C ALA A 273 -21.87 -11.38 6.57
N LEU A 274 -23.15 -11.00 6.63
CA LEU A 274 -23.62 -9.68 6.17
C LEU A 274 -23.05 -8.49 6.97
N GLN A 275 -22.78 -8.67 8.25
CA GLN A 275 -22.17 -7.62 9.07
C GLN A 275 -20.67 -7.42 8.77
N SER A 276 -20.01 -8.46 8.26
CA SER A 276 -18.57 -8.47 8.01
C SER A 276 -18.21 -8.17 6.56
N ALA A 277 -19.15 -8.37 5.62
CA ALA A 277 -19.00 -8.12 4.19
C ALA A 277 -19.35 -6.68 3.81
#